data_a05f9ed88036740d77310dea6b5d2458
#
_entry.id   a05f9ed88036740d77310dea6b5d2458
#
_cell.length_a   1.000
_cell.length_b   1.000
_cell.length_c   1.000
_cell.angle_alpha   90.00
_cell.angle_beta   90.00
_cell.angle_gamma   90.00
#
_symmetry.space_group_name_H-M   'P 1'
#
loop_
_entity.id
_entity.type
_entity.pdbx_description
1 polymer ?
#
loop_
_entity_poly.entity_id
_entity_poly.type
_entity_poly.pdbx_seq_one_letter_code
_entity_poly.pdbx_strand_id
1 'polypeptide(L)'
;GADLIASVARRVVAVDYDAATVEHVRSRYPRVEVLAGNLAAVALPDASVDVVVNFQVIEHLWDQPQFITECLRLLRPGGRLLMSTPNRITFTPGSDTPVNPFHTRELNAAELRELLEDAGFRVESMNGVFHGPRLVEMDARHGGSIIDAQIARAVADAPWPPDLLADVADVRCEDFEIVPDVPGSTHDIDDSLDLLAIAVRP
;
A
#
# COMPACT_ATOMS: atom_id res chain seq x y z
N GLY A 1 -5.27 -9.84 2.90
CA GLY A 1 -5.35 -8.62 3.69
C GLY A 1 -6.53 -8.59 4.66
N ALA A 2 -7.76 -8.36 4.19
CA ALA A 2 -8.93 -8.16 5.05
C ALA A 2 -9.23 -9.33 6.01
N ASP A 3 -9.07 -10.59 5.58
CA ASP A 3 -9.27 -11.76 6.45
C ASP A 3 -8.23 -11.87 7.57
N LEU A 4 -6.98 -11.46 7.29
CA LEU A 4 -5.95 -11.37 8.32
C LEU A 4 -6.32 -10.32 9.38
N ILE A 5 -6.79 -9.15 8.95
CA ILE A 5 -7.27 -8.10 9.85
C ILE A 5 -8.47 -8.62 10.67
N ALA A 6 -9.38 -9.37 10.06
CA ALA A 6 -10.54 -9.95 10.73
C ALA A 6 -10.17 -11.06 11.76
N SER A 7 -8.93 -11.52 11.79
CA SER A 7 -8.45 -12.45 12.84
C SER A 7 -8.19 -11.76 14.17
N VAL A 8 -7.93 -10.44 14.15
CA VAL A 8 -7.57 -9.63 15.32
C VAL A 8 -8.53 -8.48 15.60
N ALA A 9 -9.28 -8.03 14.59
CA ALA A 9 -10.29 -6.99 14.74
C ALA A 9 -11.66 -7.58 15.09
N ARG A 10 -12.43 -6.85 15.90
CA ARG A 10 -13.81 -7.27 16.28
C ARG A 10 -14.77 -7.23 15.09
N ARG A 11 -14.61 -6.29 14.18
CA ARG A 11 -15.41 -6.09 12.98
C ARG A 11 -14.53 -5.54 11.87
N VAL A 12 -14.66 -6.08 10.67
CA VAL A 12 -13.99 -5.56 9.47
C VAL A 12 -15.03 -5.32 8.38
N VAL A 13 -15.01 -4.12 7.82
CA VAL A 13 -15.77 -3.76 6.63
C VAL A 13 -14.78 -3.50 5.51
N ALA A 14 -14.82 -4.29 4.47
CA ALA A 14 -14.08 -4.06 3.23
C ALA A 14 -14.96 -3.34 2.22
N VAL A 15 -14.36 -2.48 1.42
CA VAL A 15 -15.07 -1.74 0.35
C VAL A 15 -14.34 -1.95 -0.95
N ASP A 16 -15.06 -2.32 -1.99
CA ASP A 16 -14.54 -2.42 -3.35
C ASP A 16 -15.62 -1.96 -4.34
N TYR A 17 -15.23 -1.40 -5.48
CA TYR A 17 -16.18 -1.00 -6.50
C TYR A 17 -16.52 -2.17 -7.45
N ASP A 18 -15.64 -3.17 -7.56
CA ASP A 18 -15.84 -4.32 -8.44
C ASP A 18 -16.78 -5.36 -7.82
N ALA A 19 -17.90 -5.59 -8.48
CA ALA A 19 -18.91 -6.53 -8.02
C ALA A 19 -18.41 -7.98 -7.93
N ALA A 20 -17.48 -8.39 -8.80
CA ALA A 20 -16.92 -9.74 -8.78
C ALA A 20 -16.01 -9.92 -7.57
N THR A 21 -15.19 -8.92 -7.25
CA THR A 21 -14.36 -8.88 -6.02
C THR A 21 -15.24 -8.92 -4.78
N VAL A 22 -16.30 -8.12 -4.72
CA VAL A 22 -17.24 -8.09 -3.60
C VAL A 22 -17.88 -9.47 -3.37
N GLU A 23 -18.33 -10.14 -4.43
CA GLU A 23 -18.93 -11.47 -4.32
C GLU A 23 -17.89 -12.53 -3.92
N HIS A 24 -16.68 -12.45 -4.45
CA HIS A 24 -15.57 -13.32 -4.04
C HIS A 24 -15.28 -13.19 -2.54
N VAL A 25 -15.13 -11.96 -2.04
CA VAL A 25 -14.86 -11.71 -0.60
C VAL A 25 -16.02 -12.23 0.25
N ARG A 26 -17.28 -11.95 -0.15
CA ARG A 26 -18.47 -12.39 0.58
C ARG A 26 -18.56 -13.91 0.70
N SER A 27 -18.28 -14.63 -0.38
CA SER A 27 -18.33 -16.08 -0.41
C SER A 27 -17.18 -16.76 0.32
N ARG A 28 -15.99 -16.14 0.28
CA ARG A 28 -14.74 -16.77 0.75
C ARG A 28 -14.40 -16.43 2.20
N TYR A 29 -14.76 -15.20 2.67
CA TYR A 29 -14.32 -14.66 3.96
C TYR A 29 -15.50 -14.19 4.82
N PRO A 30 -16.22 -15.13 5.47
CA PRO A 30 -17.47 -14.83 6.19
C PRO A 30 -17.31 -13.90 7.41
N ARG A 31 -16.08 -13.67 7.88
CA ARG A 31 -15.77 -12.72 8.95
C ARG A 31 -15.61 -11.27 8.46
N VAL A 32 -15.59 -11.06 7.15
CA VAL A 32 -15.43 -9.73 6.53
C VAL A 32 -16.78 -9.29 5.98
N GLU A 33 -17.32 -8.20 6.50
CA GLU A 33 -18.42 -7.51 5.85
C GLU A 33 -17.87 -6.82 4.59
N VAL A 34 -18.53 -6.96 3.45
CA VAL A 34 -18.08 -6.33 2.22
C VAL A 34 -19.18 -5.47 1.61
N LEU A 35 -18.83 -4.24 1.26
CA LEU A 35 -19.69 -3.27 0.61
C LEU A 35 -19.20 -3.03 -0.81
N ALA A 36 -20.12 -3.02 -1.77
CA ALA A 36 -19.88 -2.49 -3.08
C ALA A 36 -20.00 -0.97 -3.03
N GLY A 37 -18.97 -0.22 -3.44
CA GLY A 37 -19.05 1.23 -3.35
C GLY A 37 -17.81 1.98 -3.82
N ASN A 38 -17.97 3.30 -3.85
CA ASN A 38 -16.89 4.22 -4.15
C ASN A 38 -16.10 4.53 -2.88
N LEU A 39 -14.78 4.40 -2.94
CA LEU A 39 -13.88 4.69 -1.81
C LEU A 39 -13.87 6.17 -1.41
N ALA A 40 -14.24 7.07 -2.32
CA ALA A 40 -14.36 8.51 -2.05
C ALA A 40 -15.75 8.91 -1.48
N ALA A 41 -16.66 7.94 -1.29
CA ALA A 41 -18.01 8.16 -0.73
C ALA A 41 -18.57 6.85 -0.17
N VAL A 42 -18.03 6.38 0.94
CA VAL A 42 -18.36 5.09 1.55
C VAL A 42 -19.67 5.16 2.33
N ALA A 43 -20.53 4.18 2.15
CA ALA A 43 -21.84 4.13 2.79
C ALA A 43 -21.75 3.71 4.29
N LEU A 44 -20.94 4.41 5.06
CA LEU A 44 -20.79 4.27 6.51
C LEU A 44 -20.99 5.64 7.19
N PRO A 45 -21.49 5.66 8.44
CA PRO A 45 -21.62 6.91 9.19
C PRO A 45 -20.27 7.59 9.47
N ASP A 46 -20.32 8.90 9.71
CA ASP A 46 -19.17 9.66 10.19
C ASP A 46 -18.68 9.10 11.54
N ALA A 47 -17.38 9.17 11.78
CA ALA A 47 -16.76 8.78 13.04
C ALA A 47 -17.17 7.37 13.54
N SER A 48 -17.30 6.41 12.62
CA SER A 48 -17.83 5.07 12.89
C SER A 48 -16.75 3.97 12.96
N VAL A 49 -15.50 4.24 12.57
CA VAL A 49 -14.43 3.27 12.56
C VAL A 49 -13.23 3.73 13.39
N ASP A 50 -12.51 2.75 13.95
CA ASP A 50 -11.31 2.96 14.77
C ASP A 50 -10.06 3.09 13.91
N VAL A 51 -10.02 2.32 12.82
CA VAL A 51 -8.87 2.22 11.92
C VAL A 51 -9.38 2.12 10.49
N VAL A 52 -8.75 2.86 9.60
CA VAL A 52 -8.84 2.66 8.15
C VAL A 52 -7.51 2.07 7.68
N VAL A 53 -7.57 1.00 6.90
CA VAL A 53 -6.40 0.38 6.27
C VAL A 53 -6.52 0.52 4.77
N ASN A 54 -5.51 1.12 4.16
CA ASN A 54 -5.42 1.35 2.73
C ASN A 54 -4.01 0.99 2.24
N PHE A 55 -3.85 -0.17 1.63
CA PHE A 55 -2.55 -0.64 1.13
C PHE A 55 -2.62 -0.86 -0.37
N GLN A 56 -1.76 -0.15 -1.12
CA GLN A 56 -1.64 -0.22 -2.57
C GLN A 56 -2.97 0.09 -3.28
N VAL A 57 -3.59 1.22 -2.96
CA VAL A 57 -4.88 1.63 -3.52
C VAL A 57 -4.89 3.11 -3.95
N ILE A 58 -4.30 4.01 -3.17
CA ILE A 58 -4.39 5.46 -3.42
C ILE A 58 -3.82 5.83 -4.80
N GLU A 59 -2.79 5.14 -5.26
CA GLU A 59 -2.15 5.34 -6.56
C GLU A 59 -3.09 5.08 -7.75
N HIS A 60 -4.14 4.31 -7.54
CA HIS A 60 -5.17 4.01 -8.57
C HIS A 60 -6.32 5.02 -8.59
N LEU A 61 -6.41 5.93 -7.63
CA LEU A 61 -7.54 6.84 -7.46
C LEU A 61 -7.28 8.18 -8.15
N TRP A 62 -8.27 8.65 -8.92
CA TRP A 62 -8.20 9.93 -9.62
C TRP A 62 -8.28 11.12 -8.66
N ASP A 63 -9.11 11.04 -7.64
CA ASP A 63 -9.31 12.09 -6.65
C ASP A 63 -8.75 11.64 -5.29
N GLN A 64 -7.43 11.66 -5.19
CA GLN A 64 -6.72 11.29 -3.96
C GLN A 64 -7.10 12.19 -2.77
N PRO A 65 -7.20 13.55 -2.91
CA PRO A 65 -7.64 14.40 -1.82
C PRO A 65 -9.03 14.06 -1.28
N GLN A 66 -10.00 13.79 -2.17
CA GLN A 66 -11.35 13.40 -1.76
C GLN A 66 -11.35 12.08 -1.00
N PHE A 67 -10.56 11.11 -1.45
CA PHE A 67 -10.42 9.83 -0.76
C PHE A 67 -9.82 9.99 0.65
N ILE A 68 -8.78 10.81 0.82
CA ILE A 68 -8.19 11.09 2.13
C ILE A 68 -9.19 11.80 3.06
N THR A 69 -9.95 12.76 2.51
CA THR A 69 -11.04 13.44 3.25
C THR A 69 -12.10 12.42 3.71
N GLU A 70 -12.44 11.46 2.87
CA GLU A 70 -13.38 10.40 3.23
C GLU A 70 -12.83 9.48 4.32
N CYS A 71 -11.56 9.10 4.27
CA CYS A 71 -10.89 8.37 5.34
C CYS A 71 -10.96 9.13 6.67
N LEU A 72 -10.72 10.46 6.65
CA LEU A 72 -10.84 11.29 7.83
C LEU A 72 -12.28 11.31 8.36
N ARG A 73 -13.29 11.45 7.48
CA ARG A 73 -14.72 11.46 7.87
C ARG A 73 -15.09 10.17 8.61
N LEU A 74 -14.66 9.02 8.09
CA LEU A 74 -14.99 7.69 8.62
C LEU A 74 -14.38 7.43 9.99
N LEU A 75 -13.15 7.87 10.22
CA LEU A 75 -12.44 7.67 11.47
C LEU A 75 -13.09 8.47 12.60
N ARG A 76 -13.20 7.86 13.78
CA ARG A 76 -13.51 8.62 15.00
C ARG A 76 -12.33 9.49 15.43
N PRO A 77 -12.52 10.53 16.26
CA PRO A 77 -11.41 11.25 16.88
C PRO A 77 -10.44 10.27 17.59
N GLY A 78 -9.15 10.42 17.35
CA GLY A 78 -8.11 9.48 17.81
C GLY A 78 -7.99 8.19 16.99
N GLY A 79 -8.82 7.99 15.97
CA GLY A 79 -8.72 6.86 15.03
C GLY A 79 -7.51 7.00 14.09
N ARG A 80 -7.04 5.89 13.54
CA ARG A 80 -5.82 5.83 12.73
C ARG A 80 -6.07 5.41 11.29
N LEU A 81 -5.37 6.06 10.39
CA LEU A 81 -5.18 5.64 9.02
C LEU A 81 -3.82 4.93 8.90
N LEU A 82 -3.83 3.71 8.36
CA LEU A 82 -2.65 2.96 7.96
C LEU A 82 -2.65 2.91 6.44
N MET A 83 -1.66 3.51 5.80
CA MET A 83 -1.63 3.66 4.34
C MET A 83 -0.27 3.27 3.78
N SER A 84 -0.26 2.39 2.78
CA SER A 84 0.93 2.17 1.95
C SER A 84 0.65 2.46 0.49
N THR A 85 1.68 2.91 -0.22
CA THR A 85 1.67 3.18 -1.65
C THR A 85 3.10 3.03 -2.20
N PRO A 86 3.30 2.71 -3.48
CA PRO A 86 4.63 2.71 -4.07
C PRO A 86 5.31 4.06 -3.89
N ASN A 87 6.62 4.04 -3.63
CA ASN A 87 7.42 5.25 -3.64
C ASN A 87 7.70 5.66 -5.08
N ARG A 88 7.19 6.81 -5.53
CA ARG A 88 7.39 7.31 -6.89
C ARG A 88 8.87 7.37 -7.29
N ILE A 89 9.75 7.70 -6.37
CA ILE A 89 11.19 7.89 -6.66
C ILE A 89 11.84 6.59 -7.14
N THR A 90 11.47 5.47 -6.55
CA THR A 90 12.01 4.15 -6.90
C THR A 90 11.16 3.41 -7.92
N PHE A 91 9.84 3.58 -7.89
CA PHE A 91 8.91 2.86 -8.77
C PHE A 91 8.85 3.48 -10.17
N THR A 92 8.89 4.83 -10.27
CA THR A 92 8.88 5.57 -11.54
C THR A 92 10.03 6.60 -11.58
N PRO A 93 11.30 6.16 -11.57
CA PRO A 93 12.43 7.04 -11.42
C PRO A 93 12.53 8.06 -12.58
N GLY A 94 12.69 9.33 -12.21
CA GLY A 94 12.92 10.42 -13.17
C GLY A 94 11.68 10.85 -13.97
N SER A 95 10.48 10.39 -13.62
CA SER A 95 9.24 10.77 -14.29
C SER A 95 8.12 11.08 -13.28
N ASP A 96 7.24 12.02 -13.65
CA ASP A 96 5.99 12.27 -12.93
C ASP A 96 4.80 11.49 -13.54
N THR A 97 5.03 10.80 -14.65
CA THR A 97 4.02 9.94 -15.27
C THR A 97 4.28 8.50 -14.85
N PRO A 98 3.33 7.86 -14.15
CA PRO A 98 3.48 6.47 -13.71
C PRO A 98 3.85 5.51 -14.85
N VAL A 99 4.78 4.59 -14.58
CA VAL A 99 5.13 3.51 -15.52
C VAL A 99 4.01 2.47 -15.57
N ASN A 100 3.34 2.24 -14.42
CA ASN A 100 2.18 1.35 -14.39
C ASN A 100 0.96 2.08 -14.98
N PRO A 101 0.36 1.58 -16.10
CA PRO A 101 -0.76 2.25 -16.76
C PRO A 101 -2.06 2.30 -15.94
N PHE A 102 -2.12 1.55 -14.83
CA PHE A 102 -3.25 1.56 -13.90
C PHE A 102 -3.07 2.55 -12.75
N HIS A 103 -1.89 3.14 -12.59
CA HIS A 103 -1.66 4.20 -11.61
C HIS A 103 -2.06 5.55 -12.20
N THR A 104 -2.79 6.33 -11.43
CA THR A 104 -3.18 7.70 -11.81
C THR A 104 -2.14 8.72 -11.35
N ARG A 105 -1.60 8.55 -10.15
CA ARG A 105 -0.56 9.37 -9.56
C ARG A 105 0.15 8.59 -8.46
N GLU A 106 1.46 8.50 -8.54
CA GLU A 106 2.34 8.00 -7.48
C GLU A 106 2.88 9.19 -6.67
N LEU A 107 3.19 8.93 -5.40
CA LEU A 107 3.63 9.95 -4.45
C LEU A 107 5.02 9.61 -3.90
N ASN A 108 5.82 10.63 -3.60
CA ASN A 108 6.98 10.48 -2.72
C ASN A 108 6.57 10.73 -1.25
N ALA A 109 7.50 10.54 -0.31
CA ALA A 109 7.22 10.66 1.11
C ALA A 109 6.73 12.07 1.52
N ALA A 110 7.30 13.12 0.95
CA ALA A 110 6.92 14.50 1.23
C ALA A 110 5.51 14.80 0.70
N GLU A 111 5.20 14.39 -0.52
CA GLU A 111 3.89 14.56 -1.16
C GLU A 111 2.79 13.80 -0.42
N LEU A 112 3.07 12.56 0.03
CA LEU A 112 2.12 11.77 0.83
C LEU A 112 1.86 12.44 2.18
N ARG A 113 2.90 12.94 2.85
CA ARG A 113 2.76 13.68 4.11
C ARG A 113 1.90 14.93 3.93
N GLU A 114 2.21 15.77 2.94
CA GLU A 114 1.47 16.99 2.63
C GLU A 114 -0.01 16.67 2.36
N LEU A 115 -0.31 15.66 1.53
CA LEU A 115 -1.66 15.24 1.22
C LEU A 115 -2.47 14.83 2.47
N LEU A 116 -1.84 14.13 3.41
CA LEU A 116 -2.47 13.71 4.66
C LEU A 116 -2.69 14.90 5.60
N GLU A 117 -1.70 15.78 5.74
CA GLU A 117 -1.77 16.95 6.64
C GLU A 117 -2.76 18.00 6.12
N ASP A 118 -2.83 18.24 4.82
CA ASP A 118 -3.81 19.13 4.18
C ASP A 118 -5.26 18.66 4.40
N ALA A 119 -5.49 17.36 4.46
CA ALA A 119 -6.80 16.81 4.79
C ALA A 119 -7.16 16.89 6.28
N GLY A 120 -6.20 17.26 7.15
CA GLY A 120 -6.41 17.43 8.58
C GLY A 120 -5.92 16.26 9.45
N PHE A 121 -5.19 15.31 8.89
CA PHE A 121 -4.51 14.28 9.66
C PHE A 121 -3.26 14.83 10.37
N ARG A 122 -2.90 14.22 11.48
CA ARG A 122 -1.57 14.35 12.06
C ARG A 122 -0.78 13.07 11.75
N VAL A 123 0.26 13.18 10.95
CA VAL A 123 1.13 12.05 10.61
C VAL A 123 1.95 11.66 11.85
N GLU A 124 1.73 10.45 12.38
CA GLU A 124 2.45 9.91 13.53
C GLU A 124 3.80 9.31 13.13
N SER A 125 3.83 8.58 12.00
CA SER A 125 5.08 8.09 11.40
C SER A 125 4.96 8.01 9.89
N MET A 126 6.07 8.26 9.21
CA MET A 126 6.33 7.91 7.82
C MET A 126 7.44 6.88 7.82
N ASN A 127 7.27 5.79 7.10
CA ASN A 127 8.22 4.70 7.08
C ASN A 127 8.45 4.27 5.63
N GLY A 128 9.67 3.81 5.33
CA GLY A 128 9.98 3.13 4.07
C GLY A 128 9.94 1.61 4.25
N VAL A 129 9.52 0.91 3.22
CA VAL A 129 9.62 -0.54 3.11
C VAL A 129 10.81 -0.86 2.23
N PHE A 130 11.72 -1.70 2.71
CA PHE A 130 12.97 -2.05 2.04
C PHE A 130 13.11 -3.57 1.92
N HIS A 131 13.95 -4.03 0.99
CA HIS A 131 14.40 -5.41 1.00
C HIS A 131 15.32 -5.65 2.21
N GLY A 132 14.99 -6.65 3.02
CA GLY A 132 15.87 -7.16 4.04
C GLY A 132 17.03 -7.98 3.45
N PRO A 133 18.01 -8.41 4.28
CA PRO A 133 19.25 -9.03 3.80
C PRO A 133 19.03 -10.24 2.87
N ARG A 134 17.99 -11.04 3.13
CA ARG A 134 17.69 -12.22 2.31
C ARG A 134 17.20 -11.84 0.92
N LEU A 135 16.36 -10.81 0.79
CA LEU A 135 15.93 -10.31 -0.53
C LEU A 135 17.08 -9.62 -1.28
N VAL A 136 17.95 -8.90 -0.58
CA VAL A 136 19.16 -8.32 -1.19
C VAL A 136 20.07 -9.41 -1.77
N GLU A 137 20.19 -10.58 -1.12
CA GLU A 137 20.89 -11.73 -1.68
C GLU A 137 20.17 -12.32 -2.90
N MET A 138 18.82 -12.34 -2.88
CA MET A 138 18.03 -12.76 -4.05
C MET A 138 18.20 -11.78 -5.21
N ASP A 139 18.15 -10.47 -4.97
CA ASP A 139 18.40 -9.44 -5.97
C ASP A 139 19.75 -9.64 -6.67
N ALA A 140 20.80 -9.90 -5.89
CA ALA A 140 22.13 -10.16 -6.43
C ALA A 140 22.18 -11.37 -7.37
N ARG A 141 21.41 -12.43 -7.09
CA ARG A 141 21.30 -13.62 -7.96
C ARG A 141 20.59 -13.32 -9.29
N HIS A 142 19.69 -12.36 -9.29
CA HIS A 142 18.85 -12.00 -10.45
C HIS A 142 19.30 -10.70 -11.15
N GLY A 143 20.58 -10.36 -11.06
CA GLY A 143 21.15 -9.23 -11.79
C GLY A 143 20.99 -7.88 -11.10
N GLY A 144 20.67 -7.87 -9.80
CA GLY A 144 20.56 -6.68 -8.96
C GLY A 144 19.14 -6.35 -8.53
N SER A 145 18.13 -6.99 -9.15
CA SER A 145 16.72 -6.80 -8.76
C SER A 145 15.89 -7.99 -9.21
N ILE A 146 15.30 -8.69 -8.24
CA ILE A 146 14.33 -9.77 -8.52
C ILE A 146 13.06 -9.23 -9.17
N ILE A 147 12.69 -7.98 -8.87
CA ILE A 147 11.52 -7.30 -9.46
C ILE A 147 11.78 -7.01 -10.94
N ASP A 148 12.92 -6.43 -11.28
CA ASP A 148 13.29 -6.14 -12.67
C ASP A 148 13.42 -7.41 -13.51
N ALA A 149 13.95 -8.49 -12.92
CA ALA A 149 14.00 -9.79 -13.57
C ALA A 149 12.62 -10.33 -13.92
N GLN A 150 11.62 -10.16 -13.04
CA GLN A 150 10.22 -10.52 -13.29
C GLN A 150 9.60 -9.65 -14.39
N ILE A 151 9.77 -8.33 -14.30
CA ILE A 151 9.26 -7.37 -15.28
C ILE A 151 9.83 -7.66 -16.67
N ALA A 152 11.13 -7.88 -16.78
CA ALA A 152 11.78 -8.19 -18.05
C ALA A 152 11.19 -9.45 -18.72
N ARG A 153 10.85 -10.48 -17.95
CA ARG A 153 10.21 -11.69 -18.45
C ARG A 153 8.78 -11.45 -18.86
N ALA A 154 8.02 -10.68 -18.08
CA ALA A 154 6.64 -10.33 -18.41
C ALA A 154 6.55 -9.48 -19.69
N VAL A 155 7.42 -8.49 -19.86
CA VAL A 155 7.48 -7.64 -21.06
C VAL A 155 7.87 -8.44 -22.31
N ALA A 156 8.79 -9.40 -22.15
CA ALA A 156 9.26 -10.25 -23.25
C ALA A 156 8.29 -11.41 -23.60
N ASP A 157 7.21 -11.58 -22.85
CA ASP A 157 6.32 -12.76 -22.92
C ASP A 157 7.13 -14.08 -22.85
N ALA A 158 8.18 -14.09 -22.02
CA ALA A 158 9.11 -15.19 -21.91
C ALA A 158 8.86 -16.02 -20.64
N PRO A 159 9.09 -17.35 -20.70
CA PRO A 159 8.94 -18.19 -19.51
C PRO A 159 9.93 -17.79 -18.42
N TRP A 160 9.49 -17.87 -17.18
CA TRP A 160 10.35 -17.57 -16.05
C TRP A 160 11.31 -18.74 -15.78
N PRO A 161 12.60 -18.47 -15.60
CA PRO A 161 13.57 -19.49 -15.21
C PRO A 161 13.15 -20.18 -13.89
N PRO A 162 13.45 -21.48 -13.70
CA PRO A 162 13.04 -22.22 -12.50
C PRO A 162 13.58 -21.66 -11.20
N ASP A 163 14.78 -21.07 -11.20
CA ASP A 163 15.40 -20.41 -10.06
C ASP A 163 14.67 -19.11 -9.69
N LEU A 164 14.29 -18.29 -10.67
CA LEU A 164 13.47 -17.10 -10.42
C LEU A 164 12.10 -17.47 -9.86
N LEU A 165 11.45 -18.49 -10.42
CA LEU A 165 10.16 -18.97 -9.91
C LEU A 165 10.27 -19.46 -8.45
N ALA A 166 11.34 -20.20 -8.13
CA ALA A 166 11.58 -20.70 -6.80
C ALA A 166 11.82 -19.57 -5.79
N ASP A 167 12.67 -18.61 -6.15
CA ASP A 167 12.98 -17.46 -5.29
C ASP A 167 11.73 -16.60 -5.05
N VAL A 168 10.97 -16.27 -6.10
CA VAL A 168 9.72 -15.50 -5.96
C VAL A 168 8.69 -16.23 -5.10
N ALA A 169 8.55 -17.55 -5.24
CA ALA A 169 7.63 -18.35 -4.43
C ALA A 169 8.04 -18.44 -2.95
N ASP A 170 9.31 -18.21 -2.64
CA ASP A 170 9.86 -18.29 -1.29
C ASP A 170 9.94 -16.92 -0.58
N VAL A 171 9.57 -15.83 -1.24
CA VAL A 171 9.49 -14.49 -0.62
C VAL A 171 8.41 -14.47 0.48
N ARG A 172 8.75 -13.91 1.63
CA ARG A 172 7.90 -13.80 2.82
C ARG A 172 7.86 -12.38 3.35
N CYS A 173 6.88 -12.08 4.19
CA CYS A 173 6.78 -10.76 4.83
C CYS A 173 7.99 -10.44 5.73
N GLU A 174 8.61 -11.44 6.32
CA GLU A 174 9.79 -11.30 7.16
C GLU A 174 11.06 -10.92 6.38
N ASP A 175 11.03 -11.02 5.06
CA ASP A 175 12.14 -10.65 4.18
C ASP A 175 12.18 -9.14 3.88
N PHE A 176 11.17 -8.40 4.31
CA PHE A 176 11.10 -6.95 4.18
C PHE A 176 11.40 -6.26 5.52
N GLU A 177 12.03 -5.09 5.44
CA GLU A 177 12.26 -4.22 6.58
C GLU A 177 11.39 -2.97 6.48
N ILE A 178 10.77 -2.57 7.61
CA ILE A 178 10.04 -1.31 7.73
C ILE A 178 10.89 -0.39 8.57
N VAL A 179 11.38 0.68 7.96
CA VAL A 179 12.31 1.61 8.60
C VAL A 179 11.66 2.99 8.72
N PRO A 180 11.57 3.57 9.94
CA PRO A 180 11.00 4.89 10.13
C PRO A 180 11.89 5.99 9.56
N ASP A 181 11.27 7.00 8.94
CA ASP A 181 11.89 8.23 8.49
C ASP A 181 12.10 9.18 9.68
N VAL A 182 13.22 9.02 10.35
CA VAL A 182 13.61 9.83 11.50
C VAL A 182 15.09 10.25 11.39
N PRO A 183 15.49 11.36 12.03
CA PRO A 183 16.90 11.75 12.08
C PRO A 183 17.80 10.63 12.59
N GLY A 184 18.80 10.24 11.81
CA GLY A 184 19.73 9.15 12.14
C GLY A 184 19.24 7.76 11.69
N SER A 185 18.19 7.67 10.90
CA SER A 185 17.80 6.43 10.20
C SER A 185 18.99 5.87 9.40
N THR A 186 19.06 4.55 9.32
CA THR A 186 20.09 3.84 8.53
C THR A 186 19.78 3.82 7.04
N HIS A 187 18.55 4.16 6.66
CA HIS A 187 18.06 4.17 5.28
C HIS A 187 17.51 5.55 4.94
N ASP A 188 17.69 5.97 3.70
CA ASP A 188 16.98 7.11 3.13
C ASP A 188 15.59 6.64 2.69
N ILE A 189 14.54 7.35 3.11
CA ILE A 189 13.17 6.98 2.72
C ILE A 189 12.97 7.07 1.20
N ASP A 190 13.72 7.93 0.52
CA ASP A 190 13.65 8.07 -0.93
C ASP A 190 14.16 6.81 -1.68
N ASP A 191 14.95 5.95 -1.03
CA ASP A 191 15.39 4.66 -1.55
C ASP A 191 14.40 3.50 -1.26
N SER A 192 13.30 3.77 -0.54
CA SER A 192 12.33 2.72 -0.21
C SER A 192 11.52 2.24 -1.42
N LEU A 193 11.10 0.98 -1.40
CA LEU A 193 10.19 0.42 -2.40
C LEU A 193 8.79 1.03 -2.29
N ASP A 194 8.26 1.01 -1.06
CA ASP A 194 6.96 1.54 -0.71
C ASP A 194 7.08 2.50 0.47
N LEU A 195 6.13 3.41 0.54
CA LEU A 195 5.87 4.27 1.69
C LEU A 195 4.81 3.63 2.58
N LEU A 196 4.97 3.75 3.89
CA LEU A 196 3.98 3.34 4.88
C LEU A 196 3.74 4.49 5.87
N ALA A 197 2.60 5.14 5.77
CA ALA A 197 2.18 6.21 6.66
C ALA A 197 1.24 5.70 7.75
N ILE A 198 1.46 6.15 8.98
CA ILE A 198 0.50 6.04 10.08
C ILE A 198 0.08 7.46 10.45
N ALA A 199 -1.20 7.76 10.27
CA ALA A 199 -1.76 9.07 10.55
C ALA A 199 -2.97 8.97 11.48
N VAL A 200 -3.18 9.97 12.32
CA VAL A 200 -4.27 10.00 13.29
C VAL A 200 -5.23 11.15 12.97
N ARG A 201 -6.52 10.90 13.10
CA ARG A 201 -7.53 11.95 13.15
C ARG A 201 -7.45 12.66 14.52
N PRO A 202 -7.15 13.96 14.59
CA PRO A 202 -7.13 14.74 15.85
C PRO A 202 -8.43 14.69 16.62
#